data_ceed4a75985dc19d8b913c0c5d8baa58
#
_entry.id   ceed4a75985dc19d8b913c0c5d8baa58
#
_cell.length_a   1.000
_cell.length_b   1.000
_cell.length_c   1.000
_cell.angle_alpha   90.00
_cell.angle_beta   90.00
_cell.angle_gamma   90.00
#
_symmetry.space_group_name_H-M   'P 1'
#
loop_
_entity.id
_entity.type
_entity.pdbx_description
1 polymer ?
#
loop_
_entity_poly.entity_id
_entity_poly.type
_entity_poly.pdbx_seq_one_letter_code
_entity_poly.pdbx_strand_id
1 'polypeptide(L)'
;MLRTAAMLAVLSLAACGGSLGQSTSTSNQPPSTPDGTVTMHMFQGALVASGSGGDGTLNFRGRSYPFSIKGGGIGGIGASTIDATGEVYHLNSVAQFPGSYAEGRVGFAIGDTSAGNLWLQNDAGVVMRLKAERSGLMLSLGGDVMVVSMK
;
A
#
# COMPACT_ATOMS: atom_id res chain seq x y z
N MET A 1 46.65 69.46 -22.11
CA MET A 1 45.47 69.07 -22.87
C MET A 1 45.43 67.56 -22.92
N LEU A 2 44.74 66.97 -21.99
CA LEU A 2 44.78 65.54 -21.71
C LEU A 2 43.40 64.93 -21.99
N ARG A 3 43.29 64.10 -23.02
CA ARG A 3 42.06 63.38 -23.36
C ARG A 3 42.21 61.95 -22.87
N THR A 4 41.57 61.66 -21.77
CA THR A 4 41.43 60.31 -21.21
C THR A 4 40.22 59.63 -21.87
N ALA A 5 40.49 58.59 -22.67
CA ALA A 5 39.45 57.69 -23.21
C ALA A 5 39.11 56.65 -22.16
N ALA A 6 37.90 56.64 -21.69
CA ALA A 6 37.39 55.60 -20.82
C ALA A 6 36.89 54.42 -21.68
N MET A 7 37.51 53.29 -21.50
CA MET A 7 37.19 52.02 -22.17
C MET A 7 36.17 51.29 -21.30
N LEU A 8 34.89 51.26 -21.72
CA LEU A 8 33.86 50.44 -21.08
C LEU A 8 34.06 48.95 -21.48
N ALA A 9 34.47 48.18 -20.55
CA ALA A 9 34.46 46.71 -20.71
C ALA A 9 33.05 46.16 -20.37
N VAL A 10 32.33 45.72 -21.37
CA VAL A 10 31.05 44.99 -21.19
C VAL A 10 31.38 43.57 -20.84
N LEU A 11 31.16 43.17 -19.58
CA LEU A 11 31.18 41.77 -19.13
C LEU A 11 29.83 41.13 -19.50
N SER A 12 29.82 40.31 -20.53
CA SER A 12 28.73 39.40 -20.86
C SER A 12 28.77 38.20 -19.90
N LEU A 13 27.87 38.16 -18.89
CA LEU A 13 27.62 36.95 -18.11
C LEU A 13 26.87 35.98 -19.01
N ALA A 14 27.58 34.92 -19.44
CA ALA A 14 26.95 33.73 -19.97
C ALA A 14 26.24 33.01 -18.80
N ALA A 15 24.94 33.14 -18.73
CA ALA A 15 24.10 32.32 -17.84
C ALA A 15 24.11 30.89 -18.38
N CYS A 16 24.94 30.02 -17.82
CA CYS A 16 24.75 28.57 -17.91
C CYS A 16 23.39 28.22 -17.24
N GLY A 17 22.40 28.05 -18.06
CA GLY A 17 21.15 27.41 -17.63
C GLY A 17 21.42 25.96 -17.26
N GLY A 18 21.77 25.72 -15.99
CA GLY A 18 21.76 24.38 -15.42
C GLY A 18 20.33 23.86 -15.47
N SER A 19 20.07 22.87 -16.33
CA SER A 19 18.92 21.99 -16.19
C SER A 19 18.94 21.44 -14.77
N LEU A 20 18.12 22.02 -13.91
CA LEU A 20 17.78 21.40 -12.65
C LEU A 20 17.07 20.11 -13.03
N GLY A 21 17.79 19.00 -12.86
CA GLY A 21 17.21 17.70 -12.96
C GLY A 21 15.94 17.73 -12.12
N GLN A 22 14.80 17.51 -12.76
CA GLN A 22 13.58 17.17 -12.05
C GLN A 22 13.90 15.93 -11.24
N SER A 23 14.15 16.14 -9.96
CA SER A 23 14.05 15.07 -8.99
C SER A 23 12.61 14.58 -9.14
N THR A 24 12.44 13.45 -9.81
CA THR A 24 11.21 12.69 -9.72
C THR A 24 11.09 12.34 -8.24
N SER A 25 10.42 13.20 -7.51
CA SER A 25 9.93 12.86 -6.19
C SER A 25 9.02 11.68 -6.43
N THR A 26 9.53 10.48 -6.17
CA THR A 26 8.69 9.31 -6.00
C THR A 26 7.78 9.70 -4.85
N SER A 27 6.60 10.18 -5.20
CA SER A 27 5.61 10.54 -4.20
C SER A 27 5.25 9.26 -3.48
N ASN A 28 5.70 9.13 -2.24
CA ASN A 28 5.29 8.08 -1.31
C ASN A 28 3.82 8.26 -0.92
N GLN A 29 3.02 8.79 -1.81
CA GLN A 29 1.59 8.98 -1.61
C GLN A 29 0.86 7.71 -2.05
N PRO A 30 -0.09 7.24 -1.25
CA PRO A 30 -0.94 6.12 -1.64
C PRO A 30 -1.57 6.37 -3.02
N PRO A 31 -1.70 5.35 -3.87
CA PRO A 31 -2.39 5.48 -5.15
C PRO A 31 -3.78 6.08 -4.93
N SER A 32 -4.15 7.05 -5.72
CA SER A 32 -5.42 7.77 -5.55
C SER A 32 -6.64 7.00 -6.05
N THR A 33 -6.44 5.99 -6.89
CA THR A 33 -7.52 5.21 -7.49
C THR A 33 -7.24 3.72 -7.31
N PRO A 34 -8.14 2.97 -6.65
CA PRO A 34 -8.00 1.53 -6.51
C PRO A 34 -8.29 0.81 -7.83
N ASP A 35 -7.53 -0.23 -8.11
CA ASP A 35 -7.73 -1.13 -9.26
C ASP A 35 -8.86 -2.14 -9.01
N GLY A 36 -9.12 -2.46 -7.73
CA GLY A 36 -10.15 -3.39 -7.31
C GLY A 36 -10.54 -3.22 -5.85
N THR A 37 -11.51 -4.00 -5.42
CA THR A 37 -11.98 -4.04 -4.03
C THR A 37 -11.99 -5.46 -3.51
N VAL A 38 -11.83 -5.63 -2.20
CA VAL A 38 -11.92 -6.92 -1.53
C VAL A 38 -12.92 -6.87 -0.38
N THR A 39 -13.59 -8.00 -0.18
CA THR A 39 -14.35 -8.29 1.04
C THR A 39 -13.76 -9.56 1.65
N MET A 40 -13.60 -9.57 2.97
CA MET A 40 -12.97 -10.69 3.69
C MET A 40 -13.76 -11.03 4.93
N HIS A 41 -13.88 -12.33 5.17
CA HIS A 41 -14.38 -12.91 6.42
C HIS A 41 -13.26 -13.75 7.02
N MET A 42 -12.73 -13.29 8.14
CA MET A 42 -11.64 -13.97 8.83
C MET A 42 -12.11 -14.46 10.19
N PHE A 43 -11.68 -15.64 10.57
CA PHE A 43 -11.91 -16.18 11.90
C PHE A 43 -10.59 -16.52 12.56
N GLN A 44 -10.48 -16.12 13.79
CA GLN A 44 -9.38 -16.42 14.66
C GLN A 44 -9.90 -17.32 15.78
N GLY A 45 -9.41 -18.53 15.84
CA GLY A 45 -9.78 -19.50 16.87
C GLY A 45 -8.64 -19.67 17.88
N ALA A 46 -8.91 -19.42 19.16
CA ALA A 46 -7.96 -19.66 20.23
C ALA A 46 -7.68 -21.15 20.48
N LEU A 47 -8.48 -22.03 19.90
CA LEU A 47 -8.43 -23.48 20.16
C LEU A 47 -7.95 -24.33 18.96
N VAL A 48 -7.64 -23.70 17.84
CA VAL A 48 -7.15 -24.44 16.67
C VAL A 48 -5.65 -24.25 16.60
N ALA A 49 -4.90 -25.29 16.88
CA ALA A 49 -3.44 -25.35 16.77
C ALA A 49 -2.91 -25.11 15.33
N SER A 50 -3.77 -24.71 14.41
CA SER A 50 -3.49 -24.58 12.99
C SER A 50 -3.73 -23.18 12.40
N GLY A 51 -3.76 -22.14 13.23
CA GLY A 51 -3.72 -20.78 12.73
C GLY A 51 -5.08 -20.12 12.43
N SER A 52 -5.03 -18.85 12.17
CA SER A 52 -6.12 -18.05 11.65
C SER A 52 -6.33 -18.32 10.17
N GLY A 53 -7.56 -18.24 9.73
CA GLY A 53 -7.92 -18.45 8.34
C GLY A 53 -9.16 -17.67 7.96
N GLY A 54 -9.46 -17.64 6.69
CA GLY A 54 -10.64 -16.94 6.20
C GLY A 54 -10.83 -17.12 4.71
N ASP A 55 -11.88 -16.50 4.25
CA ASP A 55 -12.26 -16.44 2.86
C ASP A 55 -12.54 -14.99 2.44
N GLY A 56 -12.39 -14.71 1.16
CA GLY A 56 -12.69 -13.40 0.63
C GLY A 56 -13.05 -13.44 -0.84
N THR A 57 -13.46 -12.29 -1.33
CA THR A 57 -13.75 -12.07 -2.73
C THR A 57 -13.05 -10.81 -3.20
N LEU A 58 -12.29 -10.94 -4.27
CA LEU A 58 -11.70 -9.82 -5.01
C LEU A 58 -12.65 -9.44 -6.16
N ASN A 59 -13.05 -8.18 -6.22
CA ASN A 59 -13.73 -7.61 -7.36
C ASN A 59 -12.73 -6.81 -8.19
N PHE A 60 -12.45 -7.27 -9.41
CA PHE A 60 -11.47 -6.67 -10.30
C PHE A 60 -12.00 -6.66 -11.73
N ARG A 61 -12.01 -5.48 -12.35
CA ARG A 61 -12.50 -5.27 -13.73
C ARG A 61 -13.89 -5.87 -14.00
N GLY A 62 -14.82 -5.69 -13.03
CA GLY A 62 -16.20 -6.15 -13.16
C GLY A 62 -16.40 -7.66 -12.95
N ARG A 63 -15.38 -8.38 -12.49
CA ARG A 63 -15.46 -9.80 -12.16
C ARG A 63 -15.11 -10.04 -10.71
N SER A 64 -15.73 -11.06 -10.13
CA SER A 64 -15.49 -11.50 -8.74
C SER A 64 -14.66 -12.78 -8.73
N TYR A 65 -13.63 -12.77 -7.92
CA TYR A 65 -12.67 -13.87 -7.79
C TYR A 65 -12.60 -14.29 -6.31
N PRO A 66 -13.10 -15.49 -5.97
CA PRO A 66 -13.00 -15.99 -4.61
C PRO A 66 -11.58 -16.40 -4.28
N PHE A 67 -11.18 -16.15 -3.04
CA PHE A 67 -9.87 -16.53 -2.52
C PHE A 67 -9.98 -17.03 -1.08
N SER A 68 -8.96 -17.72 -0.62
CA SER A 68 -8.80 -18.16 0.77
C SER A 68 -7.61 -17.44 1.41
N ILE A 69 -7.69 -17.29 2.72
CA ILE A 69 -6.67 -16.65 3.54
C ILE A 69 -6.17 -17.66 4.56
N LYS A 70 -4.85 -17.72 4.75
CA LYS A 70 -4.19 -18.50 5.79
C LYS A 70 -3.17 -17.65 6.51
N GLY A 71 -3.01 -17.84 7.80
CA GLY A 71 -2.09 -17.06 8.61
C GLY A 71 -2.63 -15.64 8.86
N GLY A 72 -1.79 -14.79 9.41
CA GLY A 72 -2.18 -13.45 9.80
C GLY A 72 -2.98 -13.45 11.10
N GLY A 73 -2.30 -13.34 12.24
CA GLY A 73 -2.95 -13.05 13.52
C GLY A 73 -3.54 -11.65 13.51
N ILE A 74 -4.63 -11.43 12.76
CA ILE A 74 -5.27 -10.12 12.73
C ILE A 74 -5.97 -9.91 14.06
N GLY A 75 -5.29 -9.19 14.90
CA GLY A 75 -5.66 -8.49 16.11
C GLY A 75 -6.78 -9.03 16.98
N GLY A 76 -6.47 -9.58 18.12
CA GLY A 76 -7.39 -9.75 19.21
C GLY A 76 -7.15 -11.03 20.02
N ILE A 77 -7.22 -10.91 21.32
CA ILE A 77 -7.18 -12.02 22.26
C ILE A 77 -8.57 -12.65 22.28
N GLY A 78 -8.70 -13.87 21.71
CA GLY A 78 -9.93 -14.65 21.77
C GLY A 78 -10.41 -15.15 20.39
N ALA A 79 -11.43 -16.00 20.39
CA ALA A 79 -12.13 -16.41 19.17
C ALA A 79 -12.98 -15.25 18.67
N SER A 80 -12.63 -14.72 17.49
CA SER A 80 -13.39 -13.62 16.89
C SER A 80 -13.50 -13.81 15.38
N THR A 81 -14.66 -13.43 14.86
CA THR A 81 -14.86 -13.25 13.43
C THR A 81 -14.66 -11.79 13.08
N ILE A 82 -13.87 -11.52 12.08
CA ILE A 82 -13.56 -10.18 11.61
C ILE A 82 -14.02 -10.08 10.17
N ASP A 83 -14.92 -9.15 9.93
CA ASP A 83 -15.34 -8.75 8.61
C ASP A 83 -14.55 -7.49 8.22
N ALA A 84 -13.90 -7.53 7.09
CA ALA A 84 -13.11 -6.44 6.57
C ALA A 84 -13.42 -6.19 5.10
N THR A 85 -13.43 -4.94 4.73
CA THR A 85 -13.46 -4.48 3.35
C THR A 85 -12.16 -3.79 3.01
N GLY A 86 -11.80 -3.75 1.74
CA GLY A 86 -10.57 -3.12 1.34
C GLY A 86 -10.51 -2.71 -0.11
N GLU A 87 -9.48 -1.96 -0.40
CA GLU A 87 -9.11 -1.47 -1.71
C GLU A 87 -7.80 -2.13 -2.13
N VAL A 88 -7.68 -2.44 -3.41
CA VAL A 88 -6.48 -3.06 -3.99
C VAL A 88 -5.87 -2.13 -5.01
N TYR A 89 -4.58 -1.96 -4.94
CA TYR A 89 -3.80 -1.06 -5.79
C TYR A 89 -2.64 -1.82 -6.45
N HIS A 90 -2.16 -1.30 -7.57
CA HIS A 90 -1.06 -1.88 -8.37
C HIS A 90 -1.38 -3.29 -8.89
N LEU A 91 -2.66 -3.58 -9.13
CA LEU A 91 -3.13 -4.86 -9.65
C LEU A 91 -3.36 -4.77 -11.17
N ASN A 92 -2.40 -5.22 -11.94
CA ASN A 92 -2.51 -5.25 -13.40
C ASN A 92 -3.18 -6.53 -13.92
N SER A 93 -3.01 -7.63 -13.19
CA SER A 93 -3.56 -8.94 -13.51
C SER A 93 -3.96 -9.69 -12.25
N VAL A 94 -5.03 -10.48 -12.32
CA VAL A 94 -5.49 -11.33 -11.20
C VAL A 94 -4.40 -12.29 -10.72
N ALA A 95 -3.53 -12.75 -11.62
CA ALA A 95 -2.41 -13.64 -11.29
C ALA A 95 -1.39 -13.04 -10.30
N GLN A 96 -1.37 -11.72 -10.14
CA GLN A 96 -0.51 -11.02 -9.19
C GLN A 96 -1.12 -10.91 -7.79
N PHE A 97 -2.43 -11.17 -7.66
CA PHE A 97 -3.14 -11.00 -6.40
C PHE A 97 -2.80 -12.07 -5.34
N PRO A 98 -2.68 -13.37 -5.66
CA PRO A 98 -2.27 -14.35 -4.65
C PRO A 98 -0.81 -14.14 -4.21
N GLY A 99 -0.52 -14.52 -3.00
CA GLY A 99 0.82 -14.42 -2.44
C GLY A 99 0.84 -14.10 -0.96
N SER A 100 2.03 -13.85 -0.45
CA SER A 100 2.27 -13.50 0.95
C SER A 100 2.23 -12.00 1.14
N TYR A 101 1.26 -11.53 1.89
CA TYR A 101 1.09 -10.14 2.25
C TYR A 101 1.66 -9.86 3.63
N ALA A 102 2.47 -8.81 3.74
CA ALA A 102 3.04 -8.38 5.01
C ALA A 102 2.82 -6.88 5.22
N GLU A 103 2.67 -6.50 6.49
CA GLU A 103 2.67 -5.11 6.93
C GLU A 103 4.09 -4.53 6.86
N GLY A 104 4.21 -3.23 6.57
CA GLY A 104 5.51 -2.55 6.56
C GLY A 104 6.34 -2.68 5.28
N ARG A 105 5.90 -3.46 4.29
CA ARG A 105 6.54 -3.48 2.96
C ARG A 105 6.13 -2.33 2.07
N VAL A 106 5.08 -1.64 2.45
CA VAL A 106 4.54 -0.51 1.71
C VAL A 106 5.50 0.66 1.84
N GLY A 107 6.11 1.10 0.76
CA GLY A 107 7.17 2.11 0.74
C GLY A 107 6.72 3.55 1.03
N PHE A 108 5.45 3.78 1.33
CA PHE A 108 4.95 5.09 1.75
C PHE A 108 4.73 5.13 3.26
N ALA A 109 4.96 6.31 3.83
CA ALA A 109 4.85 6.51 5.26
C ALA A 109 3.44 6.13 5.74
N ILE A 110 3.39 5.22 6.70
CA ILE A 110 2.18 4.72 7.34
C ILE A 110 1.62 5.84 8.23
N GLY A 111 1.14 6.93 7.61
CA GLY A 111 0.47 8.02 8.33
C GLY A 111 -0.96 7.69 8.75
N ASP A 112 -1.58 6.73 8.09
CA ASP A 112 -3.01 6.43 8.22
C ASP A 112 -3.36 5.17 9.01
N THR A 113 -2.38 4.50 9.63
CA THR A 113 -2.67 3.39 10.56
C THR A 113 -3.47 3.86 11.78
N SER A 114 -3.40 5.13 12.11
CA SER A 114 -4.20 5.75 13.18
C SER A 114 -5.71 5.78 12.89
N ALA A 115 -6.13 5.59 11.64
CA ALA A 115 -7.53 5.58 11.22
C ALA A 115 -8.15 4.15 11.14
N GLY A 116 -7.46 3.13 11.67
CA GLY A 116 -7.92 1.74 11.63
C GLY A 116 -7.77 1.06 10.28
N ASN A 117 -6.93 1.60 9.41
CA ASN A 117 -6.57 0.98 8.13
C ASN A 117 -5.33 0.12 8.28
N LEU A 118 -5.36 -1.08 7.73
CA LEU A 118 -4.22 -1.97 7.62
C LEU A 118 -3.71 -1.98 6.18
N TRP A 119 -2.45 -1.63 5.99
CA TRP A 119 -1.79 -1.61 4.70
C TRP A 119 -0.86 -2.81 4.55
N LEU A 120 -1.08 -3.59 3.52
CA LEU A 120 -0.34 -4.82 3.22
C LEU A 120 0.21 -4.77 1.81
N GLN A 121 1.35 -5.39 1.59
CA GLN A 121 1.93 -5.56 0.25
C GLN A 121 2.44 -6.98 0.08
N ASN A 122 2.21 -7.55 -1.12
CA ASN A 122 2.77 -8.84 -1.51
C ASN A 122 4.09 -8.69 -2.29
N ASP A 123 4.72 -9.83 -2.61
CA ASP A 123 5.98 -9.86 -3.34
C ASP A 123 5.85 -9.41 -4.81
N ALA A 124 4.65 -9.42 -5.38
CA ALA A 124 4.36 -8.90 -6.72
C ALA A 124 4.14 -7.38 -6.75
N GLY A 125 4.19 -6.71 -5.59
CA GLY A 125 3.97 -5.26 -5.47
C GLY A 125 2.51 -4.84 -5.37
N VAL A 126 1.58 -5.79 -5.31
CA VAL A 126 0.16 -5.50 -5.08
C VAL A 126 -0.03 -5.00 -3.67
N VAL A 127 -0.69 -3.86 -3.53
CA VAL A 127 -0.98 -3.22 -2.24
C VAL A 127 -2.45 -3.39 -1.89
N MET A 128 -2.73 -3.74 -0.66
CA MET A 128 -4.07 -3.90 -0.12
C MET A 128 -4.25 -3.02 1.11
N ARG A 129 -5.28 -2.20 1.10
CA ARG A 129 -5.70 -1.40 2.24
C ARG A 129 -6.97 -1.98 2.82
N LEU A 130 -6.91 -2.51 4.02
CA LEU A 130 -8.03 -3.14 4.71
C LEU A 130 -8.59 -2.22 5.79
N LYS A 131 -9.87 -2.26 5.95
CA LYS A 131 -10.63 -1.59 7.00
C LYS A 131 -11.61 -2.56 7.63
N ALA A 132 -11.66 -2.62 8.95
CA ALA A 132 -12.67 -3.39 9.66
C ALA A 132 -14.05 -2.76 9.47
N GLU A 133 -15.08 -3.58 9.29
CA GLU A 133 -16.45 -3.09 9.17
C GLU A 133 -17.00 -2.55 10.50
N ARG A 134 -16.50 -3.06 11.63
CA ARG A 134 -16.89 -2.58 12.95
C ARG A 134 -16.05 -1.39 13.38
N SER A 135 -16.72 -0.29 13.68
CA SER A 135 -16.09 0.90 14.25
C SER A 135 -15.35 0.57 15.55
N GLY A 136 -14.10 1.03 15.66
CA GLY A 136 -13.26 0.83 16.84
C GLY A 136 -12.44 -0.45 16.83
N LEU A 137 -12.57 -1.31 15.79
CA LEU A 137 -11.68 -2.44 15.62
C LEU A 137 -10.43 -1.99 14.85
N MET A 138 -9.28 -2.13 15.47
CA MET A 138 -7.99 -1.90 14.81
C MET A 138 -7.51 -3.21 14.18
N LEU A 139 -7.23 -3.16 12.89
CA LEU A 139 -6.59 -4.26 12.18
C LEU A 139 -5.07 -4.12 12.28
N SER A 140 -4.40 -5.20 12.66
CA SER A 140 -2.93 -5.28 12.67
C SER A 140 -2.53 -6.73 12.46
N LEU A 141 -1.50 -6.97 11.66
CA LEU A 141 -0.91 -8.30 11.50
C LEU A 141 0.10 -8.64 12.61
N GLY A 142 0.49 -7.66 13.43
CA GLY A 142 1.42 -7.91 14.53
C GLY A 142 2.78 -8.48 14.11
N GLY A 143 3.19 -8.29 12.86
CA GLY A 143 4.39 -8.86 12.29
C GLY A 143 4.20 -10.19 11.58
N ASP A 144 3.01 -10.76 11.61
CA ASP A 144 2.67 -11.99 10.88
C ASP A 144 2.49 -11.74 9.37
N VAL A 145 2.45 -12.83 8.62
CA VAL A 145 2.21 -12.81 7.17
C VAL A 145 0.86 -13.43 6.85
N MET A 146 0.09 -12.74 6.04
CA MET A 146 -1.18 -13.22 5.51
C MET A 146 -0.96 -13.84 4.13
N VAL A 147 -1.27 -15.11 3.97
CA VAL A 147 -1.15 -15.82 2.68
C VAL A 147 -2.50 -15.88 2.00
N VAL A 148 -2.56 -15.34 0.80
CA VAL A 148 -3.74 -15.32 -0.07
C VAL A 148 -3.57 -16.36 -1.18
N SER A 149 -4.59 -17.21 -1.37
CA SER A 149 -4.63 -18.21 -2.44
C SER A 149 -5.96 -18.15 -3.18
N MET A 150 -5.93 -18.11 -4.50
CA MET A 150 -7.15 -18.14 -5.33
C MET A 150 -7.82 -19.51 -5.22
N LYS A 151 -9.15 -19.54 -5.29
CA LYS A 151 -9.96 -20.76 -5.32
C LYS A 151 -10.23 -21.23 -6.74
#